data_de9634de50918ea0b2e0580a364dae7a
#
_entry.id   de9634de50918ea0b2e0580a364dae7a
#
_cell.length_a   1.000
_cell.length_b   1.000
_cell.length_c   1.000
_cell.angle_alpha   90.00
_cell.angle_beta   90.00
_cell.angle_gamma   90.00
#
_symmetry.space_group_name_H-M   'P 1'
#
loop_
_entity.id
_entity.type
_entity.pdbx_description
1 polymer ?
#
loop_
_entity_poly.entity_id
_entity_poly.type
_entity_poly.pdbx_seq_one_letter_code
_entity_poly.pdbx_strand_id
1 'polypeptide(L)'
;MVKWIKSHWEVLSYLFFGVLTTLLNIVLYALFSRIFGYEAANSWGNVLDNFLCILFAYATNRAFVFSSRTTGREAFAEFGKFFACRLGTLVLDAAIMMVGGNLLAAQGTALMEQLLNGGVFVASVISSVDGPTAVFVTSGITAQSLWGLAVKVFSNVVVIVLNYVFSKVFVFTHKK
;
A
#
# COMPACT_ATOMS: atom_id res chain seq x y z
N MET A 1 15.10 -17.05 17.72
CA MET A 1 13.88 -16.68 17.00
C MET A 1 12.88 -15.90 17.86
N VAL A 2 12.43 -16.42 19.01
CA VAL A 2 11.43 -15.75 19.89
C VAL A 2 11.89 -14.36 20.42
N LYS A 3 13.16 -14.18 20.78
CA LYS A 3 13.70 -12.88 21.22
C LYS A 3 13.68 -11.81 20.11
N TRP A 4 13.97 -12.22 18.87
CA TRP A 4 13.94 -11.32 17.71
C TRP A 4 12.51 -10.86 17.40
N ILE A 5 11.53 -11.78 17.42
CA ILE A 5 10.10 -11.47 17.23
C ILE A 5 9.61 -10.48 18.29
N LYS A 6 9.97 -10.68 19.56
CA LYS A 6 9.61 -9.75 20.65
C LYS A 6 10.23 -8.36 20.46
N SER A 7 11.47 -8.29 19.97
CA SER A 7 12.17 -7.03 19.71
C SER A 7 11.56 -6.24 18.54
N HIS A 8 10.97 -6.93 17.55
CA HIS A 8 10.39 -6.32 16.35
C HIS A 8 8.86 -6.42 16.29
N TRP A 9 8.23 -6.77 17.41
CA TRP A 9 6.77 -7.01 17.47
C TRP A 9 5.95 -5.80 17.00
N GLU A 10 6.36 -4.60 17.33
CA GLU A 10 5.69 -3.37 16.94
C GLU A 10 5.66 -3.21 15.40
N VAL A 11 6.79 -3.44 14.73
CA VAL A 11 6.89 -3.35 13.26
C VAL A 11 6.14 -4.49 12.59
N LEU A 12 6.29 -5.72 13.10
CA LEU A 12 5.61 -6.89 12.53
C LEU A 12 4.09 -6.79 12.67
N SER A 13 3.58 -6.36 13.83
CA SER A 13 2.15 -6.14 14.03
C SER A 13 1.63 -4.99 13.17
N TYR A 14 2.40 -3.92 13.01
CA TYR A 14 2.04 -2.83 12.11
C TYR A 14 1.88 -3.32 10.65
N LEU A 15 2.84 -4.09 10.16
CA LEU A 15 2.77 -4.68 8.80
C LEU A 15 1.59 -5.65 8.67
N PHE A 16 1.37 -6.49 9.66
CA PHE A 16 0.24 -7.43 9.68
C PHE A 16 -1.12 -6.70 9.57
N PHE A 17 -1.34 -5.70 10.40
CA PHE A 17 -2.58 -4.90 10.34
C PHE A 17 -2.67 -4.04 9.08
N GLY A 18 -1.53 -3.65 8.50
CA GLY A 18 -1.48 -3.02 7.18
C GLY A 18 -2.01 -3.93 6.07
N VAL A 19 -1.58 -5.20 6.06
CA VAL A 19 -2.11 -6.22 5.13
C VAL A 19 -3.60 -6.46 5.36
N LEU A 20 -4.05 -6.58 6.61
CA LEU A 20 -5.48 -6.73 6.93
C LEU A 20 -6.30 -5.52 6.45
N THR A 21 -5.77 -4.30 6.57
CA THR A 21 -6.44 -3.10 6.05
C THR A 21 -6.59 -3.16 4.53
N THR A 22 -5.58 -3.64 3.81
CA THR A 22 -5.66 -3.83 2.36
C THR A 22 -6.69 -4.89 1.98
N LEU A 23 -6.73 -6.01 2.70
CA LEU A 23 -7.75 -7.04 2.48
C LEU A 23 -9.15 -6.51 2.76
N LEU A 24 -9.34 -5.73 3.82
CA LEU A 24 -10.61 -5.07 4.13
C LEU A 24 -11.04 -4.14 3.01
N ASN A 25 -10.12 -3.34 2.46
CA ASN A 25 -10.40 -2.46 1.32
C ASN A 25 -10.93 -3.24 0.11
N ILE A 26 -10.27 -4.35 -0.26
CA ILE A 26 -10.71 -5.21 -1.37
C ILE A 26 -12.12 -5.77 -1.11
N VAL A 27 -12.38 -6.24 0.11
CA VAL A 27 -13.69 -6.81 0.48
C VAL A 27 -14.78 -5.76 0.45
N LEU A 28 -14.53 -4.57 1.01
CA LEU A 28 -15.50 -3.46 1.02
C LEU A 28 -15.79 -2.97 -0.40
N TYR A 29 -14.76 -2.81 -1.24
CA TYR A 29 -14.93 -2.45 -2.64
C TYR A 29 -15.80 -3.47 -3.39
N ALA A 30 -15.51 -4.76 -3.23
CA ALA A 30 -16.30 -5.83 -3.86
C ALA A 30 -17.75 -5.83 -3.36
N LEU A 31 -17.96 -5.60 -2.06
CA LEU A 31 -19.29 -5.52 -1.45
C LEU A 31 -20.08 -4.32 -1.98
N PHE A 32 -19.46 -3.14 -2.02
CA PHE A 32 -20.11 -1.92 -2.52
C PHE A 32 -20.42 -2.02 -4.01
N SER A 33 -19.50 -2.59 -4.80
CA SER A 33 -19.73 -2.85 -6.22
C SER A 33 -20.92 -3.79 -6.44
N ARG A 34 -21.08 -4.81 -5.59
CA ARG A 34 -22.18 -5.76 -5.68
C ARG A 34 -23.53 -5.18 -5.24
N ILE A 35 -23.55 -4.34 -4.20
CA ILE A 35 -24.78 -3.80 -3.61
C ILE A 35 -25.26 -2.56 -4.37
N PHE A 36 -24.36 -1.64 -4.67
CA PHE A 36 -24.69 -0.32 -5.20
C PHE A 36 -24.31 -0.16 -6.69
N GLY A 37 -23.66 -1.16 -7.27
CA GLY A 37 -23.18 -1.14 -8.64
C GLY A 37 -21.78 -0.55 -8.80
N TYR A 38 -21.17 -0.81 -9.95
CA TYR A 38 -19.77 -0.46 -10.27
C TYR A 38 -19.49 1.06 -10.21
N GLU A 39 -20.39 1.88 -10.77
CA GLU A 39 -20.21 3.34 -10.78
C GLU A 39 -20.26 3.96 -9.38
N ALA A 40 -21.19 3.49 -8.53
CA ALA A 40 -21.27 3.94 -7.15
C ALA A 40 -20.06 3.51 -6.33
N ALA A 41 -19.56 2.28 -6.53
CA ALA A 41 -18.35 1.79 -5.86
C ALA A 41 -17.11 2.59 -6.24
N ASN A 42 -16.99 3.03 -7.50
CA ASN A 42 -15.85 3.84 -7.97
C ASN A 42 -15.96 5.34 -7.65
N SER A 43 -17.09 5.81 -7.16
CA SER A 43 -17.31 7.21 -6.79
C SER A 43 -17.35 7.39 -5.27
N TRP A 44 -18.52 7.62 -4.71
CA TRP A 44 -18.69 7.82 -3.26
C TRP A 44 -18.37 6.56 -2.42
N GLY A 45 -18.60 5.36 -2.99
CA GLY A 45 -18.27 4.10 -2.34
C GLY A 45 -16.79 3.95 -2.07
N ASN A 46 -15.92 4.35 -3.00
CA ASN A 46 -14.46 4.35 -2.81
C ASN A 46 -14.02 5.33 -1.70
N VAL A 47 -14.68 6.48 -1.58
CA VAL A 47 -14.38 7.44 -0.50
C VAL A 47 -14.75 6.85 0.86
N LEU A 48 -15.95 6.24 0.95
CA LEU A 48 -16.42 5.60 2.17
C LEU A 48 -15.56 4.39 2.56
N ASP A 49 -15.19 3.56 1.60
CA ASP A 49 -14.30 2.41 1.77
C ASP A 49 -12.94 2.84 2.35
N ASN A 50 -12.29 3.83 1.74
CA ASN A 50 -11.02 4.36 2.23
C ASN A 50 -11.16 4.94 3.65
N PHE A 51 -12.27 5.64 3.95
CA PHE A 51 -12.53 6.16 5.29
C PHE A 51 -12.67 5.02 6.33
N LEU A 52 -13.42 3.96 6.01
CA LEU A 52 -13.58 2.79 6.87
C LEU A 52 -12.23 2.07 7.08
N CYS A 53 -11.41 1.96 6.04
CA CYS A 53 -10.08 1.39 6.12
C CYS A 53 -9.15 2.22 7.02
N ILE A 54 -9.23 3.55 6.98
CA ILE A 54 -8.46 4.43 7.88
C ILE A 54 -8.92 4.26 9.33
N LEU A 55 -10.24 4.16 9.57
CA LEU A 55 -10.78 3.88 10.91
C LEU A 55 -10.30 2.54 11.46
N PHE A 56 -10.35 1.48 10.64
CA PHE A 56 -9.87 0.16 11.01
C PHE A 56 -8.37 0.19 11.32
N ALA A 57 -7.56 0.82 10.45
CA ALA A 57 -6.13 0.98 10.66
C ALA A 57 -5.81 1.75 11.93
N TYR A 58 -6.55 2.83 12.23
CA TYR A 58 -6.40 3.58 13.48
C TYR A 58 -6.72 2.71 14.70
N ALA A 59 -7.86 2.03 14.70
CA ALA A 59 -8.30 1.21 15.82
C ALA A 59 -7.31 0.08 16.12
N THR A 60 -6.85 -0.63 15.09
CA THR A 60 -5.90 -1.75 15.24
C THR A 60 -4.51 -1.28 15.64
N ASN A 61 -3.99 -0.21 15.04
CA ASN A 61 -2.71 0.36 15.40
C ASN A 61 -2.73 0.88 16.85
N ARG A 62 -3.80 1.57 17.24
CA ARG A 62 -3.98 2.07 18.59
C ARG A 62 -4.02 0.95 19.62
N ALA A 63 -4.81 -0.10 19.37
CA ALA A 63 -5.03 -1.18 20.33
C ALA A 63 -3.86 -2.16 20.42
N PHE A 64 -3.33 -2.59 19.28
CA PHE A 64 -2.41 -3.74 19.20
C PHE A 64 -0.96 -3.36 18.91
N VAL A 65 -0.72 -2.29 18.16
CA VAL A 65 0.64 -1.89 17.78
C VAL A 65 1.24 -0.96 18.83
N PHE A 66 0.56 0.16 19.07
CA PHE A 66 1.07 1.22 19.96
C PHE A 66 0.50 1.20 21.37
N SER A 67 -0.54 0.39 21.62
CA SER A 67 -1.20 0.24 22.94
C SER A 67 -1.56 1.57 23.60
N SER A 68 -2.06 2.54 22.81
CA SER A 68 -2.46 3.86 23.29
C SER A 68 -3.69 3.76 24.20
N ARG A 69 -3.65 4.47 25.33
CA ARG A 69 -4.74 4.51 26.35
C ARG A 69 -5.43 5.88 26.44
N THR A 70 -5.21 6.76 25.48
CA THR A 70 -5.88 8.05 25.42
C THR A 70 -7.40 7.89 25.36
N THR A 71 -8.16 8.82 25.95
CA THR A 71 -9.62 8.79 25.98
C THR A 71 -10.20 10.15 25.66
N GLY A 72 -11.48 10.19 25.27
CA GLY A 72 -12.22 11.42 25.05
C GLY A 72 -11.58 12.32 23.97
N ARG A 73 -11.34 13.59 24.31
CA ARG A 73 -10.79 14.61 23.42
C ARG A 73 -9.40 14.28 22.90
N GLU A 74 -8.58 13.63 23.72
CA GLU A 74 -7.22 13.23 23.34
C GLU A 74 -7.24 12.14 22.28
N ALA A 75 -8.14 11.14 22.41
CA ALA A 75 -8.31 10.10 21.41
C ALA A 75 -8.80 10.66 20.07
N PHE A 76 -9.67 11.67 20.10
CA PHE A 76 -10.13 12.35 18.89
C PHE A 76 -9.00 13.15 18.22
N ALA A 77 -8.18 13.84 19.00
CA ALA A 77 -7.01 14.54 18.48
C ALA A 77 -5.96 13.56 17.91
N GLU A 78 -5.77 12.41 18.56
CA GLU A 78 -4.91 11.32 18.06
C GLU A 78 -5.42 10.77 16.72
N PHE A 79 -6.73 10.53 16.59
CA PHE A 79 -7.34 10.13 15.32
C PHE A 79 -7.16 11.19 14.24
N GLY A 80 -7.37 12.47 14.56
CA GLY A 80 -7.17 13.58 13.60
C GLY A 80 -5.74 13.65 13.07
N LYS A 81 -4.74 13.48 13.94
CA LYS A 81 -3.33 13.40 13.54
C LYS A 81 -3.06 12.17 12.66
N PHE A 82 -3.60 11.00 13.03
CA PHE A 82 -3.46 9.78 12.24
C PHE A 82 -4.04 9.95 10.84
N PHE A 83 -5.25 10.51 10.76
CA PHE A 83 -5.94 10.78 9.49
C PHE A 83 -5.14 11.76 8.62
N ALA A 84 -4.66 12.86 9.19
CA ALA A 84 -3.84 13.83 8.47
C ALA A 84 -2.53 13.24 7.94
N CYS A 85 -1.85 12.40 8.73
CA CYS A 85 -0.65 11.68 8.29
C CYS A 85 -0.96 10.74 7.12
N ARG A 86 -2.10 10.05 7.14
CA ARG A 86 -2.54 9.17 6.04
C ARG A 86 -2.83 9.95 4.77
N LEU A 87 -3.51 11.11 4.87
CA LEU A 87 -3.73 11.99 3.72
C LEU A 87 -2.41 12.52 3.16
N GLY A 88 -1.48 12.93 4.01
CA GLY A 88 -0.15 13.38 3.59
C GLY A 88 0.62 12.31 2.81
N THR A 89 0.58 11.06 3.26
CA THR A 89 1.24 9.95 2.54
C THR A 89 0.53 9.55 1.26
N LEU A 90 -0.79 9.74 1.14
CA LEU A 90 -1.52 9.60 -0.13
C LEU A 90 -1.07 10.64 -1.16
N VAL A 91 -0.91 11.89 -0.75
CA VAL A 91 -0.39 12.96 -1.62
C VAL A 91 1.04 12.64 -2.06
N LEU A 92 1.86 12.13 -1.16
CA LEU A 92 3.22 11.70 -1.47
C LEU A 92 3.24 10.52 -2.45
N ASP A 93 2.38 9.51 -2.28
CA ASP A 93 2.22 8.39 -3.24
C ASP A 93 1.89 8.92 -4.63
N ALA A 94 0.90 9.82 -4.71
CA ALA A 94 0.51 10.45 -5.97
C ALA A 94 1.68 11.23 -6.60
N ALA A 95 2.45 11.96 -5.82
CA ALA A 95 3.63 12.70 -6.29
C ALA A 95 4.73 11.75 -6.81
N ILE A 96 5.04 10.67 -6.08
CA ILE A 96 6.01 9.66 -6.51
C ILE A 96 5.56 8.99 -7.81
N MET A 97 4.27 8.65 -7.93
CA MET A 97 3.72 8.05 -9.14
C MET A 97 3.73 9.03 -10.33
N MET A 98 3.43 10.29 -10.10
CA MET A 98 3.48 11.31 -11.14
C MET A 98 4.91 11.53 -11.63
N VAL A 99 5.88 11.67 -10.73
CA VAL A 99 7.28 11.89 -11.11
C VAL A 99 7.90 10.61 -11.68
N GLY A 100 7.83 9.50 -10.95
CA GLY A 100 8.46 8.24 -11.35
C GLY A 100 7.73 7.56 -12.50
N GLY A 101 6.40 7.49 -12.43
CA GLY A 101 5.58 6.79 -13.41
C GLY A 101 5.35 7.56 -14.70
N ASN A 102 5.29 8.90 -14.65
CA ASN A 102 5.00 9.73 -15.83
C ASN A 102 6.22 10.51 -16.32
N LEU A 103 6.84 11.36 -15.48
CA LEU A 103 7.94 12.22 -15.94
C LEU A 103 9.21 11.43 -16.25
N LEU A 104 9.50 10.36 -15.50
CA LEU A 104 10.65 9.47 -15.73
C LEU A 104 10.28 8.22 -16.53
N ALA A 105 9.08 8.14 -17.11
CA ALA A 105 8.61 6.95 -17.83
C ALA A 105 9.54 6.54 -18.98
N ALA A 106 9.99 7.50 -19.79
CA ALA A 106 10.86 7.21 -20.93
C ALA A 106 12.21 6.61 -20.52
N GLN A 107 12.86 7.21 -19.52
CA GLN A 107 14.15 6.74 -18.99
C GLN A 107 14.00 5.38 -18.30
N GLY A 108 12.93 5.22 -17.51
CA GLY A 108 12.64 3.98 -16.80
C GLY A 108 12.28 2.84 -17.75
N THR A 109 11.51 3.11 -18.80
CA THR A 109 11.19 2.12 -19.84
C THR A 109 12.44 1.67 -20.56
N ALA A 110 13.31 2.61 -20.97
CA ALA A 110 14.58 2.27 -21.62
C ALA A 110 15.48 1.40 -20.72
N LEU A 111 15.52 1.70 -19.42
CA LEU A 111 16.25 0.87 -18.44
C LEU A 111 15.65 -0.55 -18.36
N MET A 112 14.34 -0.67 -18.30
CA MET A 112 13.66 -1.97 -18.27
C MET A 112 13.89 -2.76 -19.56
N GLU A 113 13.87 -2.12 -20.73
CA GLU A 113 14.23 -2.75 -22.02
C GLU A 113 15.65 -3.29 -22.02
N GLN A 114 16.62 -2.52 -21.51
CA GLN A 114 18.00 -3.00 -21.38
C GLN A 114 18.10 -4.22 -20.44
N LEU A 115 17.40 -4.20 -19.32
CA LEU A 115 17.36 -5.33 -18.38
C LEU A 115 16.69 -6.57 -18.98
N LEU A 116 15.61 -6.39 -19.75
CA LEU A 116 14.92 -7.47 -20.43
C LEU A 116 15.73 -8.04 -21.59
N ASN A 117 16.39 -7.19 -22.38
CA ASN A 117 17.21 -7.62 -23.51
C ASN A 117 18.57 -8.19 -23.07
N GLY A 118 19.09 -7.75 -21.93
CA GLY A 118 20.34 -8.28 -21.34
C GLY A 118 20.14 -9.49 -20.43
N GLY A 119 18.90 -9.81 -20.06
CA GLY A 119 18.57 -10.82 -19.06
C GLY A 119 17.86 -12.06 -19.63
N VAL A 120 18.57 -13.17 -19.72
CA VAL A 120 18.06 -14.52 -20.02
C VAL A 120 16.95 -14.95 -19.04
N PHE A 121 16.78 -14.28 -17.91
CA PHE A 121 15.91 -14.70 -16.81
C PHE A 121 14.42 -14.59 -17.14
N VAL A 122 13.96 -13.49 -17.73
CA VAL A 122 12.54 -13.30 -18.06
C VAL A 122 12.13 -14.18 -19.26
N ALA A 123 12.99 -14.33 -20.23
CA ALA A 123 12.77 -15.21 -21.39
C ALA A 123 12.68 -16.69 -20.96
N SER A 124 13.47 -17.13 -19.97
CA SER A 124 13.44 -18.51 -19.47
C SER A 124 12.20 -18.83 -18.64
N VAL A 125 11.69 -17.86 -17.88
CA VAL A 125 10.43 -18.03 -17.11
C VAL A 125 9.23 -18.06 -18.05
N ILE A 126 9.23 -17.21 -19.08
CA ILE A 126 8.13 -17.16 -20.06
C ILE A 126 8.14 -18.39 -20.96
N SER A 127 9.31 -18.90 -21.36
CA SER A 127 9.42 -20.12 -22.20
C SER A 127 9.05 -21.41 -21.48
N SER A 128 9.00 -21.40 -20.14
CA SER A 128 8.59 -22.56 -19.34
C SER A 128 7.07 -22.64 -19.08
N VAL A 129 6.29 -21.65 -19.55
CA VAL A 129 4.83 -21.60 -19.37
C VAL A 129 4.17 -21.93 -20.72
N ASP A 130 3.69 -23.16 -20.86
CA ASP A 130 2.97 -23.62 -22.06
C ASP A 130 1.46 -23.39 -21.96
N GLY A 131 0.81 -23.12 -23.12
CA GLY A 131 -0.64 -23.04 -23.25
C GLY A 131 -1.24 -21.63 -23.10
N PRO A 132 -2.57 -21.51 -22.85
CA PRO A 132 -3.30 -20.23 -22.81
C PRO A 132 -2.77 -19.23 -21.78
N THR A 133 -2.14 -19.74 -20.73
CA THR A 133 -1.52 -18.92 -19.67
C THR A 133 -0.30 -18.15 -20.17
N ALA A 134 0.46 -18.73 -21.11
CA ALA A 134 1.62 -18.07 -21.72
C ALA A 134 1.21 -16.81 -22.50
N VAL A 135 0.08 -16.87 -23.23
CA VAL A 135 -0.45 -15.73 -24.00
C VAL A 135 -0.88 -14.60 -23.05
N PHE A 136 -1.49 -14.93 -21.93
CA PHE A 136 -1.92 -13.94 -20.94
C PHE A 136 -0.72 -13.24 -20.28
N VAL A 137 0.31 -14.01 -19.93
CA VAL A 137 1.53 -13.46 -19.28
C VAL A 137 2.35 -12.64 -20.28
N THR A 138 2.52 -13.11 -21.53
CA THR A 138 3.34 -12.43 -22.54
C THR A 138 2.68 -11.21 -23.16
N SER A 139 1.35 -11.20 -23.29
CA SER A 139 0.61 -10.08 -23.90
C SER A 139 0.42 -8.88 -22.96
N GLY A 140 0.62 -9.04 -21.64
CA GLY A 140 0.38 -8.00 -20.64
C GLY A 140 1.63 -7.34 -20.05
N ILE A 141 2.83 -7.95 -20.19
CA ILE A 141 4.06 -7.46 -19.56
C ILE A 141 4.90 -6.68 -20.56
N THR A 142 4.85 -5.36 -20.51
CA THR A 142 5.71 -4.46 -21.28
C THR A 142 6.79 -3.86 -20.38
N ALA A 143 7.89 -3.36 -20.94
CA ALA A 143 8.92 -2.64 -20.21
C ALA A 143 8.32 -1.45 -19.44
N GLN A 144 7.36 -0.76 -20.04
CA GLN A 144 6.63 0.33 -19.40
C GLN A 144 5.79 -0.13 -18.20
N SER A 145 5.09 -1.27 -18.31
CA SER A 145 4.31 -1.82 -17.20
C SER A 145 5.19 -2.28 -16.04
N LEU A 146 6.37 -2.85 -16.35
CA LEU A 146 7.36 -3.23 -15.35
C LEU A 146 7.96 -2.02 -14.66
N TRP A 147 8.27 -0.94 -15.38
CA TRP A 147 8.71 0.30 -14.78
C TRP A 147 7.65 0.89 -13.85
N GLY A 148 6.40 0.99 -14.31
CA GLY A 148 5.28 1.45 -13.50
C GLY A 148 5.10 0.62 -12.23
N LEU A 149 5.23 -0.70 -12.32
CA LEU A 149 5.18 -1.60 -11.17
C LEU A 149 6.34 -1.35 -10.20
N ALA A 150 7.57 -1.18 -10.70
CA ALA A 150 8.74 -0.88 -9.88
C ALA A 150 8.57 0.44 -9.10
N VAL A 151 8.10 1.51 -9.76
CA VAL A 151 7.79 2.79 -9.13
C VAL A 151 6.70 2.62 -8.08
N LYS A 152 5.64 1.83 -8.36
CA LYS A 152 4.55 1.58 -7.41
C LYS A 152 5.02 0.80 -6.18
N VAL A 153 5.83 -0.22 -6.36
CA VAL A 153 6.42 -0.98 -5.26
C VAL A 153 7.31 -0.06 -4.40
N PHE A 154 8.15 0.75 -5.02
CA PHE A 154 8.97 1.73 -4.32
C PHE A 154 8.13 2.72 -3.52
N SER A 155 7.09 3.31 -4.14
CA SER A 155 6.17 4.24 -3.47
C SER A 155 5.48 3.57 -2.27
N ASN A 156 4.99 2.34 -2.43
CA ASN A 156 4.35 1.61 -1.34
C ASN A 156 5.29 1.38 -0.15
N VAL A 157 6.56 1.03 -0.40
CA VAL A 157 7.56 0.86 0.66
C VAL A 157 7.77 2.19 1.40
N VAL A 158 7.95 3.30 0.67
CA VAL A 158 8.12 4.64 1.26
C VAL A 158 6.89 5.02 2.10
N VAL A 159 5.69 4.83 1.56
CA VAL A 159 4.42 5.13 2.25
C VAL A 159 4.26 4.29 3.53
N ILE A 160 4.57 2.99 3.49
CA ILE A 160 4.49 2.10 4.66
C ILE A 160 5.45 2.58 5.75
N VAL A 161 6.70 2.86 5.39
CA VAL A 161 7.73 3.33 6.33
C VAL A 161 7.32 4.66 6.95
N LEU A 162 6.90 5.62 6.15
CA LEU A 162 6.47 6.94 6.64
C LEU A 162 5.21 6.86 7.50
N ASN A 163 4.23 6.07 7.11
CA ASN A 163 3.03 5.85 7.94
C ASN A 163 3.38 5.25 9.31
N TYR A 164 4.33 4.31 9.36
CA TYR A 164 4.81 3.75 10.61
C TYR A 164 5.53 4.83 11.45
N VAL A 165 6.47 5.55 10.86
CA VAL A 165 7.23 6.61 11.54
C VAL A 165 6.30 7.71 12.05
N PHE A 166 5.38 8.20 11.23
CA PHE A 166 4.43 9.23 11.61
C PHE A 166 3.47 8.76 12.71
N SER A 167 2.98 7.52 12.61
CA SER A 167 2.16 6.93 13.66
C SER A 167 2.92 6.88 14.98
N LYS A 168 4.18 6.47 14.96
CA LYS A 168 5.02 6.35 16.15
C LYS A 168 5.42 7.70 16.75
N VAL A 169 5.81 8.66 15.90
CA VAL A 169 6.40 9.93 16.33
C VAL A 169 5.36 11.01 16.62
N PHE A 170 4.32 11.10 15.79
CA PHE A 170 3.35 12.21 15.87
C PHE A 170 2.00 11.83 16.45
N VAL A 171 1.58 10.57 16.23
CA VAL A 171 0.24 10.13 16.62
C VAL A 171 0.24 9.52 18.01
N PHE A 172 0.98 8.45 18.21
CA PHE A 172 0.99 7.66 19.45
C PHE A 172 2.17 8.01 20.35
N THR A 173 2.37 9.30 20.60
CA THR A 173 3.49 9.82 21.39
C THR A 173 3.36 9.53 22.90
N HIS A 174 2.13 9.35 23.40
CA HIS A 174 1.89 9.06 24.81
C HIS A 174 1.91 7.56 25.09
N LYS A 175 3.12 6.98 25.01
CA LYS A 175 3.34 5.63 25.55
C LYS A 175 3.42 5.69 27.08
N LYS A 176 2.57 4.93 27.73
CA LYS A 176 2.92 4.32 29.01
C LYS A 176 3.00 2.84 28.89
#